data_95022c824fd53e4cd2acb1de053222f8
#
_entry.id   95022c824fd53e4cd2acb1de053222f8
#
_cell.length_a   1.000
_cell.length_b   1.000
_cell.length_c   1.000
_cell.angle_alpha   90.00
_cell.angle_beta   90.00
_cell.angle_gamma   90.00
#
_symmetry.space_group_name_H-M   'P 1'
#
loop_
_entity.id
_entity.type
_entity.pdbx_description
1 polymer ?
#
loop_
_entity_poly.entity_id
_entity_poly.type
_entity_poly.pdbx_seq_one_letter_code
_entity_poly.pdbx_strand_id
1 'polypeptide(L)'
;MLQPKDYQQRALHWLQRYFENCHRLNSASTAFYETTCEIYGGYGLPYRPVRELPGLPYVCLRIPTGGGKTLVASYAVAIANKHLLHAEQSLVVWLTPSDAIREQTLAAIRNRQHPYRQALDTSLGNVTVVDIGEALSLQRSVLDTDTVIIVATMQAFRREGTEDLQVYRMSGSLMSHFSGLTDEMLKEVERLEDGSPVHSLVNVFRIRKPLVIVD
;
A
#
# COMPACT_ATOMS: atom_id res chain seq x y z
N MET A 1 -6.22 14.29 -19.64
CA MET A 1 -6.26 13.28 -18.54
C MET A 1 -7.22 12.17 -18.91
N LEU A 2 -6.82 10.92 -18.76
CA LEU A 2 -7.69 9.77 -19.02
C LEU A 2 -8.68 9.63 -17.84
N GLN A 3 -9.98 9.79 -18.12
CA GLN A 3 -11.01 9.57 -17.10
C GLN A 3 -11.34 8.09 -16.96
N PRO A 4 -11.58 7.59 -15.73
CA PRO A 4 -12.03 6.21 -15.55
C PRO A 4 -13.36 5.95 -16.27
N LYS A 5 -13.47 4.77 -16.88
CA LYS A 5 -14.74 4.30 -17.48
C LYS A 5 -15.78 4.01 -16.39
N ASP A 6 -17.06 3.94 -16.73
CA ASP A 6 -18.16 3.76 -15.79
C ASP A 6 -17.96 2.57 -14.83
N TYR A 7 -17.48 1.42 -15.32
CA TYR A 7 -17.23 0.26 -14.47
C TYR A 7 -16.04 0.46 -13.51
N GLN A 8 -15.03 1.25 -13.93
CA GLN A 8 -13.90 1.62 -13.07
C GLN A 8 -14.36 2.61 -12.00
N GLN A 9 -15.17 3.60 -12.37
CA GLN A 9 -15.77 4.55 -11.43
C GLN A 9 -16.64 3.82 -10.40
N ARG A 10 -17.45 2.85 -10.81
CA ARG A 10 -18.22 2.02 -9.88
C ARG A 10 -17.35 1.22 -8.94
N ALA A 11 -16.25 0.62 -9.43
CA ALA A 11 -15.33 -0.10 -8.58
C ALA A 11 -14.67 0.81 -7.54
N LEU A 12 -14.24 2.01 -7.94
CA LEU A 12 -13.67 3.03 -7.05
C LEU A 12 -14.70 3.56 -6.05
N HIS A 13 -15.95 3.77 -6.46
CA HIS A 13 -17.04 4.16 -5.58
C HIS A 13 -17.28 3.12 -4.47
N TRP A 14 -17.33 1.83 -4.80
CA TRP A 14 -17.54 0.78 -3.81
C TRP A 14 -16.32 0.59 -2.91
N LEU A 15 -15.11 0.80 -3.42
CA LEU A 15 -13.90 0.82 -2.60
C LEU A 15 -13.94 1.96 -1.58
N GLN A 16 -14.34 3.16 -2.00
CA GLN A 16 -14.52 4.30 -1.12
C GLN A 16 -15.55 3.99 -0.02
N ARG A 17 -16.73 3.48 -0.39
CA ARG A 17 -17.79 3.09 0.57
C ARG A 17 -17.28 2.06 1.59
N TYR A 18 -16.51 1.08 1.14
CA TYR A 18 -15.91 0.11 2.03
C TYR A 18 -14.95 0.76 3.04
N PHE A 19 -14.10 1.67 2.60
CA PHE A 19 -13.16 2.36 3.49
C PHE A 19 -13.88 3.31 4.47
N GLU A 20 -14.88 4.05 4.02
CA GLU A 20 -15.75 4.86 4.89
C GLU A 20 -16.42 3.99 5.96
N ASN A 21 -16.94 2.83 5.58
CA ASN A 21 -17.54 1.89 6.51
C ASN A 21 -16.48 1.28 7.46
N CYS A 22 -15.26 0.99 7.01
CA CYS A 22 -14.18 0.54 7.89
C CYS A 22 -13.90 1.55 9.00
N HIS A 23 -13.84 2.83 8.65
CA HIS A 23 -13.62 3.89 9.63
C HIS A 23 -14.82 4.02 10.58
N ARG A 24 -16.04 4.10 10.05
CA ARG A 24 -17.27 4.28 10.83
C ARG A 24 -17.55 3.13 11.80
N LEU A 25 -17.28 1.89 11.38
CA LEU A 25 -17.62 0.68 12.14
C LEU A 25 -16.45 0.14 12.95
N ASN A 26 -15.24 0.65 12.71
CA ASN A 26 -13.98 0.14 13.28
C ASN A 26 -13.84 -1.38 13.14
N SER A 27 -14.31 -1.93 12.02
CA SER A 27 -14.33 -3.36 11.73
C SER A 27 -14.34 -3.61 10.23
N ALA A 28 -13.26 -4.19 9.72
CA ALA A 28 -13.14 -4.53 8.29
C ALA A 28 -14.19 -5.55 7.85
N SER A 29 -14.51 -6.53 8.70
CA SER A 29 -15.48 -7.58 8.40
C SER A 29 -16.92 -7.04 8.34
N THR A 30 -17.31 -6.22 9.32
CA THR A 30 -18.64 -5.61 9.34
C THR A 30 -18.80 -4.62 8.19
N ALA A 31 -17.76 -3.82 7.93
CA ALA A 31 -17.73 -2.89 6.81
C ALA A 31 -17.90 -3.59 5.46
N PHE A 32 -17.22 -4.71 5.26
CA PHE A 32 -17.34 -5.49 4.03
C PHE A 32 -18.75 -6.07 3.87
N TYR A 33 -19.31 -6.63 4.94
CA TYR A 33 -20.68 -7.16 4.93
C TYR A 33 -21.69 -6.08 4.58
N GLU A 34 -21.67 -4.91 5.25
CA GLU A 34 -22.59 -3.80 4.94
C GLU A 34 -22.42 -3.28 3.51
N THR A 35 -21.16 -3.07 3.06
CA THR A 35 -20.91 -2.59 1.70
C THR A 35 -21.43 -3.58 0.66
N THR A 36 -21.27 -4.88 0.89
CA THR A 36 -21.80 -5.89 -0.04
C THR A 36 -23.32 -6.02 0.04
N CYS A 37 -23.95 -5.76 1.19
CA CYS A 37 -25.41 -5.60 1.28
C CYS A 37 -25.91 -4.46 0.38
N GLU A 38 -25.24 -3.31 0.38
CA GLU A 38 -25.58 -2.19 -0.51
C GLU A 38 -25.43 -2.59 -1.99
N ILE A 39 -24.34 -3.31 -2.35
CA ILE A 39 -24.08 -3.74 -3.74
C ILE A 39 -25.14 -4.74 -4.23
N TYR A 40 -25.55 -5.68 -3.40
CA TYR A 40 -26.38 -6.83 -3.80
C TYR A 40 -27.83 -6.76 -3.29
N GLY A 41 -28.33 -5.56 -2.90
CA GLY A 41 -29.71 -5.36 -2.54
C GLY A 41 -30.15 -6.12 -1.28
N GLY A 42 -29.30 -6.13 -0.23
CA GLY A 42 -29.58 -6.76 1.05
C GLY A 42 -28.82 -8.06 1.34
N TYR A 43 -28.05 -8.54 0.38
CA TYR A 43 -27.20 -9.73 0.57
C TYR A 43 -25.77 -9.35 0.87
N GLY A 44 -25.37 -9.48 2.16
CA GLY A 44 -23.98 -9.28 2.58
C GLY A 44 -23.13 -10.53 2.32
N LEU A 45 -21.94 -10.33 1.80
CA LEU A 45 -20.97 -11.43 1.63
C LEU A 45 -20.08 -11.56 2.87
N PRO A 46 -19.68 -12.82 3.23
CA PRO A 46 -18.77 -13.03 4.34
C PRO A 46 -17.37 -12.49 4.01
N TYR A 47 -16.81 -11.73 4.95
CA TYR A 47 -15.42 -11.27 4.85
C TYR A 47 -14.45 -12.41 5.10
N ARG A 48 -13.38 -12.45 4.33
CA ARG A 48 -12.28 -13.40 4.52
C ARG A 48 -11.03 -12.63 4.97
N PRO A 49 -10.76 -12.55 6.28
CA PRO A 49 -9.61 -11.80 6.78
C PRO A 49 -8.29 -12.46 6.38
N VAL A 50 -7.23 -11.67 6.35
CA VAL A 50 -5.86 -12.19 6.34
C VAL A 50 -5.63 -12.84 7.70
N ARG A 51 -5.22 -14.11 7.71
CA ARG A 51 -5.17 -14.95 8.92
C ARG A 51 -4.31 -14.34 10.02
N GLU A 52 -3.16 -13.82 9.66
CA GLU A 52 -2.18 -13.22 10.57
C GLU A 52 -2.52 -11.77 10.95
N LEU A 53 -3.43 -11.13 10.22
CA LEU A 53 -3.84 -9.74 10.37
C LEU A 53 -5.37 -9.61 10.27
N PRO A 54 -6.15 -10.19 11.18
CA PRO A 54 -7.60 -10.31 11.04
C PRO A 54 -8.36 -8.96 11.00
N GLY A 55 -7.76 -7.92 11.55
CA GLY A 55 -8.31 -6.55 11.53
C GLY A 55 -7.94 -5.73 10.30
N LEU A 56 -7.05 -6.24 9.43
CA LEU A 56 -6.58 -5.51 8.26
C LEU A 56 -7.71 -5.36 7.23
N PRO A 57 -8.06 -4.14 6.79
CA PRO A 57 -8.95 -3.96 5.64
C PRO A 57 -8.31 -4.54 4.38
N TYR A 58 -8.93 -5.58 3.82
CA TYR A 58 -8.43 -6.29 2.65
C TYR A 58 -9.57 -6.54 1.67
N VAL A 59 -9.40 -6.14 0.41
CA VAL A 59 -10.39 -6.37 -0.64
C VAL A 59 -9.72 -6.73 -1.96
N CYS A 60 -10.42 -7.51 -2.78
CA CYS A 60 -10.03 -7.81 -4.15
C CYS A 60 -11.02 -7.17 -5.12
N LEU A 61 -10.53 -6.25 -5.96
CA LEU A 61 -11.28 -5.69 -7.07
C LEU A 61 -11.07 -6.55 -8.31
N ARG A 62 -12.08 -7.30 -8.71
CA ARG A 62 -12.00 -8.15 -9.89
C ARG A 62 -12.28 -7.36 -11.16
N ILE A 63 -11.24 -7.04 -11.90
CA ILE A 63 -11.29 -6.33 -13.18
C ILE A 63 -10.70 -7.24 -14.27
N PRO A 64 -11.35 -7.37 -15.45
CA PRO A 64 -10.84 -8.22 -16.52
C PRO A 64 -9.48 -7.73 -17.05
N THR A 65 -8.75 -8.63 -17.71
CA THR A 65 -7.48 -8.30 -18.39
C THR A 65 -7.75 -7.20 -19.44
N GLY A 66 -6.87 -6.21 -19.50
CA GLY A 66 -7.09 -5.02 -20.34
C GLY A 66 -8.09 -4.01 -19.78
N GLY A 67 -8.74 -4.30 -18.65
CA GLY A 67 -9.71 -3.41 -18.01
C GLY A 67 -9.11 -2.25 -17.22
N GLY A 68 -7.78 -2.03 -17.27
CA GLY A 68 -7.10 -0.91 -16.61
C GLY A 68 -6.99 -1.05 -15.10
N LYS A 69 -6.65 -2.26 -14.61
CA LYS A 69 -6.40 -2.53 -13.18
C LYS A 69 -5.44 -1.53 -12.56
N THR A 70 -4.30 -1.30 -13.21
CA THR A 70 -3.25 -0.39 -12.76
C THR A 70 -3.73 1.06 -12.67
N LEU A 71 -4.61 1.50 -13.59
CA LEU A 71 -5.24 2.82 -13.51
C LEU A 71 -6.17 2.92 -12.30
N VAL A 72 -7.00 1.90 -12.07
CA VAL A 72 -7.89 1.85 -10.89
C VAL A 72 -7.07 1.83 -9.61
N ALA A 73 -5.98 1.06 -9.56
CA ALA A 73 -5.07 1.02 -8.42
C ALA A 73 -4.42 2.40 -8.15
N SER A 74 -4.07 3.16 -9.20
CA SER A 74 -3.54 4.52 -9.05
C SER A 74 -4.56 5.47 -8.39
N TYR A 75 -5.83 5.42 -8.78
CA TYR A 75 -6.89 6.20 -8.11
C TYR A 75 -7.17 5.70 -6.69
N ALA A 76 -7.05 4.39 -6.45
CA ALA A 76 -7.32 3.79 -5.15
C ALA A 76 -6.39 4.30 -4.05
N VAL A 77 -5.16 4.72 -4.37
CA VAL A 77 -4.23 5.31 -3.39
C VAL A 77 -4.84 6.55 -2.73
N ALA A 78 -5.35 7.49 -3.53
CA ALA A 78 -5.96 8.71 -2.99
C ALA A 78 -7.25 8.42 -2.19
N ILE A 79 -8.04 7.45 -2.63
CA ILE A 79 -9.24 7.01 -1.91
C ILE A 79 -8.85 6.42 -0.56
N ALA A 80 -7.82 5.57 -0.51
CA ALA A 80 -7.32 4.99 0.73
C ALA A 80 -6.77 6.07 1.68
N ASN A 81 -5.96 7.00 1.18
CA ASN A 81 -5.45 8.11 1.99
C ASN A 81 -6.58 8.88 2.65
N LYS A 82 -7.58 9.26 1.87
CA LYS A 82 -8.67 10.12 2.33
C LYS A 82 -9.68 9.40 3.24
N HIS A 83 -10.09 8.18 2.90
CA HIS A 83 -11.24 7.51 3.50
C HIS A 83 -10.89 6.35 4.45
N LEU A 84 -9.63 5.86 4.42
CA LEU A 84 -9.17 4.80 5.30
C LEU A 84 -8.10 5.29 6.28
N LEU A 85 -7.06 5.95 5.74
CA LEU A 85 -5.90 6.36 6.53
C LEU A 85 -6.08 7.74 7.18
N HIS A 86 -6.99 8.58 6.64
CA HIS A 86 -7.19 9.98 7.03
C HIS A 86 -5.86 10.76 7.07
N ALA A 87 -5.01 10.53 6.07
CA ALA A 87 -3.68 11.10 5.94
C ALA A 87 -3.49 11.78 4.59
N GLU A 88 -2.73 12.87 4.59
CA GLU A 88 -2.36 13.57 3.36
C GLU A 88 -1.28 12.82 2.58
N GLN A 89 -0.37 12.13 3.31
CA GLN A 89 0.71 11.33 2.75
C GLN A 89 0.60 9.88 3.24
N SER A 90 1.09 8.96 2.43
CA SER A 90 1.18 7.54 2.81
C SER A 90 2.38 6.85 2.18
N LEU A 91 2.78 5.75 2.81
CA LEU A 91 3.69 4.80 2.19
C LEU A 91 2.87 3.73 1.47
N VAL A 92 3.16 3.51 0.20
CA VAL A 92 2.51 2.50 -0.65
C VAL A 92 3.54 1.48 -1.09
N VAL A 93 3.25 0.20 -0.89
CA VAL A 93 4.02 -0.91 -1.46
C VAL A 93 3.21 -1.51 -2.60
N TRP A 94 3.68 -1.33 -3.83
CA TRP A 94 3.04 -1.83 -5.04
C TRP A 94 3.74 -3.10 -5.48
N LEU A 95 3.09 -4.23 -5.27
CA LEU A 95 3.61 -5.55 -5.57
C LEU A 95 3.19 -6.02 -6.95
N THR A 96 4.16 -6.44 -7.74
CA THR A 96 3.97 -6.99 -9.08
C THR A 96 4.40 -8.45 -9.15
N PRO A 97 3.82 -9.25 -10.07
CA PRO A 97 4.12 -10.68 -10.15
C PRO A 97 5.50 -11.01 -10.75
N SER A 98 6.12 -10.10 -11.49
CA SER A 98 7.41 -10.33 -12.15
C SER A 98 8.21 -9.04 -12.33
N ASP A 99 9.52 -9.16 -12.58
CA ASP A 99 10.41 -8.02 -12.84
C ASP A 99 10.01 -7.25 -14.11
N ALA A 100 9.58 -7.93 -15.16
CA ALA A 100 9.12 -7.26 -16.38
C ALA A 100 7.90 -6.35 -16.11
N ILE A 101 6.93 -6.82 -15.32
CA ILE A 101 5.77 -6.01 -14.92
C ILE A 101 6.20 -4.90 -13.96
N ARG A 102 7.14 -5.16 -13.04
CA ARG A 102 7.70 -4.15 -12.15
C ARG A 102 8.32 -2.99 -12.92
N GLU A 103 9.19 -3.28 -13.89
CA GLU A 103 9.85 -2.27 -14.72
C GLU A 103 8.85 -1.47 -15.54
N GLN A 104 7.86 -2.13 -16.15
CA GLN A 104 6.80 -1.47 -16.90
C GLN A 104 5.96 -0.55 -15.99
N THR A 105 5.57 -1.02 -14.81
CA THR A 105 4.77 -0.25 -13.85
C THR A 105 5.58 0.94 -13.33
N LEU A 106 6.84 0.72 -12.96
CA LEU A 106 7.73 1.76 -12.47
C LEU A 106 7.93 2.87 -13.52
N ALA A 107 8.22 2.50 -14.77
CA ALA A 107 8.37 3.46 -15.87
C ALA A 107 7.08 4.26 -16.12
N ALA A 108 5.93 3.59 -16.10
CA ALA A 108 4.63 4.23 -16.29
C ALA A 108 4.29 5.23 -15.16
N ILE A 109 4.49 4.85 -13.90
CA ILE A 109 4.18 5.71 -12.75
C ILE A 109 5.21 6.86 -12.60
N ARG A 110 6.46 6.68 -13.00
CA ARG A 110 7.47 7.76 -13.02
C ARG A 110 7.23 8.80 -14.11
N ASN A 111 6.64 8.40 -15.22
CA ASN A 111 6.37 9.31 -16.34
C ASN A 111 5.16 10.21 -16.05
N ARG A 112 5.39 11.50 -15.78
CA ARG A 112 4.35 12.50 -15.47
C ARG A 112 3.29 12.66 -16.56
N GLN A 113 3.57 12.28 -17.80
CA GLN A 113 2.62 12.31 -18.91
C GLN A 113 1.77 11.05 -19.00
N HIS A 114 2.16 9.97 -18.29
CA HIS A 114 1.43 8.71 -18.31
C HIS A 114 0.13 8.81 -17.50
N PRO A 115 -1.00 8.22 -17.98
CA PRO A 115 -2.28 8.29 -17.29
C PRO A 115 -2.26 7.81 -15.83
N TYR A 116 -1.43 6.80 -15.51
CA TYR A 116 -1.32 6.28 -14.14
C TYR A 116 -0.72 7.33 -13.20
N ARG A 117 0.34 8.01 -13.65
CA ARG A 117 0.94 9.10 -12.88
C ARG A 117 -0.01 10.29 -12.75
N GLN A 118 -0.70 10.67 -13.81
CA GLN A 118 -1.70 11.74 -13.77
C GLN A 118 -2.83 11.45 -12.79
N ALA A 119 -3.26 10.18 -12.66
CA ALA A 119 -4.26 9.77 -11.68
C ALA A 119 -3.77 9.97 -10.23
N LEU A 120 -2.50 9.71 -9.96
CA LEU A 120 -1.88 9.98 -8.66
C LEU A 120 -1.74 11.48 -8.41
N ASP A 121 -1.14 12.22 -9.34
CA ASP A 121 -0.86 13.67 -9.18
C ASP A 121 -2.13 14.51 -9.04
N THR A 122 -3.28 14.04 -9.55
CA THR A 122 -4.54 14.79 -9.48
C THR A 122 -5.12 14.87 -8.07
N SER A 123 -4.91 13.83 -7.27
CA SER A 123 -5.61 13.64 -6.00
C SER A 123 -4.68 13.55 -4.80
N LEU A 124 -3.38 13.49 -5.05
CA LEU A 124 -2.33 13.47 -4.04
C LEU A 124 -1.49 14.74 -4.15
N GLY A 125 -0.86 15.14 -3.07
CA GLY A 125 0.12 16.21 -3.07
C GLY A 125 1.43 15.78 -3.77
N ASN A 126 2.55 15.82 -3.07
CA ASN A 126 3.80 15.31 -3.62
C ASN A 126 3.78 13.78 -3.72
N VAL A 127 4.23 13.25 -4.87
CA VAL A 127 4.33 11.81 -5.12
C VAL A 127 5.76 11.46 -5.51
N THR A 128 6.42 10.66 -4.69
CA THR A 128 7.74 10.09 -4.94
C THR A 128 7.61 8.60 -5.28
N VAL A 129 8.25 8.18 -6.38
CA VAL A 129 8.19 6.79 -6.88
C VAL A 129 9.58 6.20 -6.93
N VAL A 130 9.79 5.14 -6.19
CA VAL A 130 11.08 4.45 -6.06
C VAL A 130 10.94 2.96 -6.35
N ASP A 131 12.03 2.34 -6.77
CA ASP A 131 12.13 0.89 -6.77
C ASP A 131 12.58 0.38 -5.39
N ILE A 132 12.60 -0.95 -5.23
CA ILE A 132 12.97 -1.57 -3.96
C ILE A 132 14.43 -1.30 -3.57
N GLY A 133 15.34 -1.16 -4.53
CA GLY A 133 16.75 -0.85 -4.28
C GLY A 133 16.94 0.59 -3.78
N GLU A 134 16.26 1.55 -4.40
CA GLU A 134 16.24 2.95 -3.98
C GLU A 134 15.60 3.13 -2.60
N ALA A 135 14.59 2.30 -2.29
CA ALA A 135 13.91 2.32 -1.00
C ALA A 135 14.84 1.97 0.19
N LEU A 136 15.93 1.23 -0.04
CA LEU A 136 16.93 0.91 1.00
C LEU A 136 17.72 2.14 1.49
N SER A 137 17.63 3.26 0.80
CA SER A 137 18.26 4.54 1.17
C SER A 137 17.26 5.69 1.34
N LEU A 138 15.96 5.37 1.44
CA LEU A 138 14.90 6.34 1.54
C LEU A 138 15.01 7.15 2.84
N GLN A 139 15.01 8.47 2.71
CA GLN A 139 15.09 9.36 3.86
C GLN A 139 13.74 9.50 4.57
N ARG A 140 13.77 9.62 5.90
CA ARG A 140 12.56 9.83 6.70
C ARG A 140 11.77 11.06 6.27
N SER A 141 12.45 12.16 5.97
CA SER A 141 11.83 13.42 5.52
C SER A 141 10.96 13.25 4.28
N VAL A 142 11.35 12.37 3.35
CA VAL A 142 10.55 12.09 2.15
C VAL A 142 9.24 11.39 2.51
N LEU A 143 9.26 10.44 3.48
CA LEU A 143 8.04 9.79 3.97
C LEU A 143 7.14 10.73 4.78
N ASP A 144 7.69 11.82 5.32
CA ASP A 144 6.95 12.79 6.11
C ASP A 144 6.32 13.90 5.23
N THR A 145 6.74 14.04 3.95
CA THR A 145 6.25 15.11 3.03
C THR A 145 5.55 14.58 1.79
N ASP A 146 5.83 13.35 1.38
CA ASP A 146 5.36 12.79 0.11
C ASP A 146 4.53 11.52 0.33
N THR A 147 3.57 11.28 -0.56
CA THR A 147 3.09 9.92 -0.78
C THR A 147 4.17 9.14 -1.54
N VAL A 148 4.78 8.17 -0.87
CA VAL A 148 5.87 7.38 -1.45
C VAL A 148 5.35 6.05 -1.96
N ILE A 149 5.58 5.75 -3.24
CA ILE A 149 5.20 4.49 -3.88
C ILE A 149 6.46 3.67 -4.15
N ILE A 150 6.60 2.55 -3.45
CA ILE A 150 7.68 1.58 -3.67
C ILE A 150 7.15 0.48 -4.57
N VAL A 151 7.70 0.35 -5.77
CA VAL A 151 7.33 -0.73 -6.71
C VAL A 151 8.30 -1.88 -6.55
N ALA A 152 7.78 -3.06 -6.23
CA ALA A 152 8.57 -4.26 -5.96
C ALA A 152 7.91 -5.52 -6.51
N THR A 153 8.67 -6.60 -6.63
CA THR A 153 8.09 -7.93 -6.85
C THR A 153 7.77 -8.60 -5.51
N MET A 154 6.83 -9.55 -5.52
CA MET A 154 6.53 -10.34 -4.32
C MET A 154 7.76 -11.11 -3.82
N GLN A 155 8.65 -11.54 -4.73
CA GLN A 155 9.89 -12.26 -4.41
C GLN A 155 10.85 -11.44 -3.56
N ALA A 156 10.84 -10.10 -3.68
CA ALA A 156 11.68 -9.22 -2.86
C ALA A 156 11.43 -9.37 -1.34
N PHE A 157 10.26 -9.88 -0.94
CA PHE A 157 9.86 -10.06 0.45
C PHE A 157 9.74 -11.52 0.89
N ARG A 158 9.81 -12.47 -0.06
CA ARG A 158 9.59 -13.88 0.23
C ARG A 158 10.85 -14.53 0.78
N ARG A 159 10.85 -14.82 2.08
CA ARG A 159 11.92 -15.64 2.70
C ARG A 159 11.69 -17.11 2.37
N GLU A 160 12.60 -17.69 1.59
CA GLU A 160 12.71 -19.14 1.38
C GLU A 160 14.03 -19.63 1.97
N GLY A 161 13.97 -20.29 3.12
CA GLY A 161 15.18 -20.80 3.81
C GLY A 161 16.02 -19.72 4.48
N THR A 162 17.36 -19.81 4.29
CA THR A 162 18.36 -18.91 4.91
C THR A 162 18.73 -17.72 4.02
N GLU A 163 17.97 -17.43 2.97
CA GLU A 163 18.28 -16.30 2.09
C GLU A 163 18.18 -14.98 2.84
N ASP A 164 19.25 -14.22 2.80
CA ASP A 164 19.37 -12.92 3.42
C ASP A 164 18.94 -11.82 2.44
N LEU A 165 17.64 -11.63 2.31
CA LEU A 165 17.07 -10.61 1.43
C LEU A 165 17.43 -9.19 1.92
N GLN A 166 17.83 -8.33 0.99
CA GLN A 166 18.28 -6.96 1.30
C GLN A 166 17.27 -6.15 2.12
N VAL A 167 15.97 -6.36 1.91
CA VAL A 167 14.89 -5.66 2.64
C VAL A 167 14.86 -5.95 4.15
N TYR A 168 15.45 -7.08 4.58
CA TYR A 168 15.55 -7.48 6.00
C TYR A 168 16.91 -7.12 6.61
N ARG A 169 17.90 -6.78 5.77
CA ARG A 169 19.24 -6.41 6.25
C ARG A 169 19.26 -5.08 6.97
N MET A 170 20.13 -4.96 7.94
CA MET A 170 20.42 -3.70 8.59
C MET A 170 21.05 -2.71 7.61
N SER A 171 20.51 -1.48 7.56
CA SER A 171 21.03 -0.38 6.76
C SER A 171 21.14 0.89 7.59
N GLY A 172 22.36 1.45 7.66
CA GLY A 172 22.60 2.73 8.35
C GLY A 172 21.80 3.88 7.75
N SER A 173 21.49 3.83 6.45
CA SER A 173 20.69 4.85 5.76
C SER A 173 19.25 4.96 6.30
N LEU A 174 18.73 3.89 6.91
CA LEU A 174 17.39 3.83 7.46
C LEU A 174 17.31 4.21 8.94
N MET A 175 18.43 4.46 9.60
CA MET A 175 18.48 4.74 11.06
C MET A 175 17.57 5.91 11.47
N SER A 176 17.42 6.94 10.65
CA SER A 176 16.58 8.11 10.95
C SER A 176 15.10 7.77 11.14
N HIS A 177 14.61 6.67 10.56
CA HIS A 177 13.22 6.22 10.70
C HIS A 177 12.91 5.70 12.11
N PHE A 178 13.94 5.33 12.87
CA PHE A 178 13.82 4.73 14.20
C PHE A 178 13.99 5.74 15.33
N SER A 179 14.22 7.02 15.01
CA SER A 179 14.34 8.09 16.01
C SER A 179 12.98 8.52 16.52
N GLY A 180 12.83 8.64 17.85
CA GLY A 180 11.60 9.14 18.48
C GLY A 180 10.41 8.19 18.42
N LEU A 181 10.65 6.89 18.26
CA LEU A 181 9.60 5.87 18.30
C LEU A 181 9.14 5.63 19.73
N THR A 182 7.85 5.36 19.91
CA THR A 182 7.30 4.91 21.18
C THR A 182 7.61 3.44 21.45
N ASP A 183 7.60 3.03 22.71
CA ASP A 183 7.78 1.63 23.10
C ASP A 183 6.77 0.70 22.44
N GLU A 184 5.56 1.19 22.14
CA GLU A 184 4.52 0.43 21.47
C GLU A 184 4.87 0.17 20.00
N MET A 185 5.37 1.17 19.27
CA MET A 185 5.86 1.00 17.91
C MET A 185 7.05 0.05 17.84
N LEU A 186 7.91 0.08 18.85
CA LEU A 186 9.07 -0.80 18.96
C LEU A 186 8.72 -2.27 19.24
N LYS A 187 7.51 -2.58 19.73
CA LYS A 187 7.10 -3.98 19.96
C LYS A 187 6.91 -4.79 18.68
N GLU A 188 6.58 -4.12 17.58
CA GLU A 188 6.28 -4.78 16.30
C GLU A 188 7.53 -4.99 15.42
N VAL A 189 8.68 -4.39 15.80
CA VAL A 189 9.91 -4.46 14.97
C VAL A 189 10.83 -5.60 15.41
N GLU A 190 11.55 -6.17 14.45
CA GLU A 190 12.64 -7.11 14.73
C GLU A 190 13.76 -6.40 15.47
N ARG A 191 14.32 -7.09 16.47
CA ARG A 191 15.39 -6.57 17.34
C ARG A 191 16.65 -7.44 17.25
N LEU A 192 17.77 -6.82 17.51
CA LEU A 192 19.04 -7.50 17.73
C LEU A 192 19.07 -8.15 19.13
N GLU A 193 20.07 -8.96 19.41
CA GLU A 193 20.27 -9.63 20.71
C GLU A 193 20.39 -8.63 21.88
N ASP A 194 20.93 -7.43 21.63
CA ASP A 194 21.05 -6.35 22.60
C ASP A 194 19.73 -5.55 22.82
N GLY A 195 18.65 -5.93 22.14
CA GLY A 195 17.33 -5.32 22.22
C GLY A 195 17.14 -4.09 21.32
N SER A 196 18.18 -3.62 20.63
CA SER A 196 18.06 -2.51 19.67
C SER A 196 17.29 -2.94 18.40
N PRO A 197 16.54 -2.02 17.75
CA PRO A 197 15.82 -2.36 16.53
C PRO A 197 16.76 -2.63 15.35
N VAL A 198 16.43 -3.63 14.54
CA VAL A 198 17.09 -3.82 13.24
C VAL A 198 16.66 -2.69 12.31
N HIS A 199 17.57 -1.86 11.85
CA HIS A 199 17.29 -0.75 10.92
C HIS A 199 17.08 -1.27 9.50
N SER A 200 16.06 -2.08 9.28
CA SER A 200 15.72 -2.69 7.99
C SER A 200 14.51 -2.01 7.34
N LEU A 201 14.39 -2.15 6.01
CA LEU A 201 13.25 -1.61 5.28
C LEU A 201 11.92 -2.26 5.73
N VAL A 202 11.93 -3.55 6.05
CA VAL A 202 10.75 -4.25 6.57
C VAL A 202 10.32 -3.68 7.92
N ASN A 203 11.26 -3.33 8.80
CA ASN A 203 10.92 -2.67 10.05
C ASN A 203 10.39 -1.24 9.83
N VAL A 204 10.88 -0.51 8.82
CA VAL A 204 10.24 0.77 8.41
C VAL A 204 8.78 0.53 7.99
N PHE A 205 8.48 -0.55 7.26
CA PHE A 205 7.09 -0.90 6.90
C PHE A 205 6.23 -1.24 8.13
N ARG A 206 6.77 -1.96 9.10
CA ARG A 206 6.06 -2.26 10.36
C ARG A 206 5.69 -0.99 11.13
N ILE A 207 6.59 0.00 11.13
CA ILE A 207 6.34 1.30 11.78
C ILE A 207 5.34 2.15 10.99
N ARG A 208 5.49 2.21 9.66
CA ARG A 208 4.71 3.10 8.79
C ARG A 208 3.38 2.51 8.31
N LYS A 209 3.18 1.20 8.47
CA LYS A 209 1.94 0.48 8.09
C LYS A 209 1.47 0.83 6.68
N PRO A 210 2.24 0.45 5.64
CA PRO A 210 1.98 0.87 4.27
C PRO A 210 0.64 0.37 3.74
N LEU A 211 0.05 1.12 2.82
CA LEU A 211 -0.96 0.61 1.90
C LEU A 211 -0.29 -0.41 0.96
N VAL A 212 -0.83 -1.61 0.86
CA VAL A 212 -0.30 -2.65 -0.04
C VAL A 212 -1.24 -2.82 -1.22
N ILE A 213 -0.71 -2.68 -2.43
CA ILE A 213 -1.40 -2.97 -3.69
C ILE A 213 -0.75 -4.20 -4.30
N VAL A 214 -1.55 -5.20 -4.66
CA VAL A 214 -1.12 -6.40 -5.39
C VAL A 214 -1.76 -6.34 -6.78
N ASP A 215 -0.96 -6.09 -7.81
CA ASP A 215 -1.41 -5.91 -9.21
C ASP A 215 -1.20 -7.20 -10.04
#